data_81aac177cc0747ecdbf57038589402b5
#
_entry.id   81aac177cc0747ecdbf57038589402b5
#
_cell.length_a   1.000
_cell.length_b   1.000
_cell.length_c   1.000
_cell.angle_alpha   90.00
_cell.angle_beta   90.00
_cell.angle_gamma   90.00
#
_symmetry.space_group_name_H-M   'P 1'
#
loop_
_entity.id
_entity.type
_entity.pdbx_description
1 polymer ?
#
loop_
_entity_poly.entity_id
_entity_poly.type
_entity_poly.pdbx_seq_one_letter_code
_entity_poly.pdbx_strand_id
1 'polypeptide(L)'
;DPYMNVFTGENTNDGGGWNIRFIHEGQTGQYGYPTLFKRYTSEIIPALVDVGGGSGTGAMYFDEPGWPKQFTGVPIMCDWGRGHLFIHRVTPDGPTFTQQQEDFIKCGRITDVDCDGSGRLFIGSWGKSGFKGGDDGHISRVVPKGWKYQKFPNLKKLVIDTETNSLDAHQADL
;
A
#
# COMPACT_ATOMS: atom_id res chain seq x y z
N ASP A 1 3.64 8.31 -4.68
CA ASP A 1 4.87 8.82 -4.09
C ASP A 1 4.90 10.35 -4.09
N PRO A 2 5.86 11.02 -3.47
CA PRO A 2 5.92 12.49 -3.42
C PRO A 2 6.04 13.19 -4.79
N TYR A 3 6.42 12.45 -5.82
CA TYR A 3 6.56 12.97 -7.19
C TYR A 3 5.32 12.68 -8.06
N MET A 4 4.20 12.34 -7.44
CA MET A 4 2.93 12.02 -8.11
C MET A 4 2.95 10.73 -8.95
N ASN A 5 3.94 9.85 -8.76
CA ASN A 5 3.87 8.53 -9.36
C ASN A 5 2.86 7.67 -8.59
N VAL A 6 2.01 6.99 -9.33
CA VAL A 6 0.97 6.10 -8.78
C VAL A 6 1.42 4.65 -8.96
N PHE A 7 1.43 3.91 -7.87
CA PHE A 7 1.71 2.48 -7.87
C PHE A 7 0.51 1.74 -7.32
N THR A 8 0.20 0.60 -7.91
CA THR A 8 -0.91 -0.24 -7.44
C THR A 8 -0.60 -1.72 -7.56
N GLY A 9 -1.25 -2.52 -6.72
CA GLY A 9 -1.29 -3.97 -6.84
C GLY A 9 -2.62 -4.38 -7.48
N GLU A 10 -2.55 -5.15 -8.55
CA GLU A 10 -3.76 -5.72 -9.13
C GLU A 10 -4.21 -6.94 -8.33
N ASN A 11 -5.48 -7.25 -8.40
CA ASN A 11 -6.03 -8.45 -7.82
C ASN A 11 -6.02 -9.62 -8.82
N THR A 12 -6.01 -10.85 -8.30
CA THR A 12 -6.27 -12.04 -9.10
C THR A 12 -7.75 -12.16 -9.46
N ASN A 13 -8.08 -12.98 -10.45
CA ASN A 13 -9.45 -13.35 -10.67
C ASN A 13 -9.84 -14.48 -9.70
N ASP A 14 -10.74 -14.32 -8.83
CA ASP A 14 -11.14 -15.22 -7.74
C ASP A 14 -11.14 -16.74 -8.04
N GLY A 15 -11.01 -17.13 -9.27
CA GLY A 15 -10.88 -18.51 -9.74
C GLY A 15 -9.49 -18.98 -10.14
N GLY A 16 -8.43 -18.21 -9.86
CA GLY A 16 -7.04 -18.59 -10.15
C GLY A 16 -6.66 -18.49 -11.63
N GLY A 17 -7.09 -17.48 -12.32
CA GLY A 17 -6.80 -17.27 -13.74
C GLY A 17 -5.48 -16.56 -14.06
N TRP A 18 -5.05 -15.65 -13.21
CA TRP A 18 -3.83 -14.87 -13.35
C TRP A 18 -3.27 -14.44 -11.99
N ASN A 19 -2.01 -14.07 -12.00
CA ASN A 19 -1.28 -13.63 -10.81
C ASN A 19 -1.58 -12.16 -10.48
N ILE A 20 -1.21 -11.78 -9.26
CA ILE A 20 -1.16 -10.38 -8.85
C ILE A 20 0.06 -9.74 -9.51
N ARG A 21 -0.10 -8.51 -9.97
CA ARG A 21 0.98 -7.72 -10.54
C ARG A 21 1.10 -6.41 -9.78
N PHE A 22 2.34 -5.95 -9.61
CA PHE A 22 2.63 -4.61 -9.13
C PHE A 22 2.95 -3.72 -10.32
N ILE A 23 2.22 -2.62 -10.46
CA ILE A 23 2.29 -1.74 -11.62
C ILE A 23 2.60 -0.30 -11.24
N HIS A 24 3.25 0.42 -12.16
CA HIS A 24 3.33 1.87 -12.17
C HIS A 24 2.26 2.39 -13.13
N GLU A 25 1.28 3.11 -12.61
CA GLU A 25 0.17 3.61 -13.41
C GLU A 25 0.54 4.91 -14.12
N GLY A 26 0.53 4.88 -15.43
CA GLY A 26 0.58 6.05 -16.29
C GLY A 26 -0.82 6.54 -16.67
N GLN A 27 -0.96 7.82 -16.91
CA GLN A 27 -2.21 8.39 -17.39
C GLN A 27 -2.65 7.70 -18.69
N THR A 28 -3.90 7.27 -18.75
CA THR A 28 -4.49 6.52 -19.89
C THR A 28 -3.85 5.15 -20.17
N GLY A 29 -3.03 4.64 -19.26
CA GLY A 29 -2.39 3.33 -19.41
C GLY A 29 -3.39 2.19 -19.45
N GLN A 30 -3.16 1.20 -20.34
CA GLN A 30 -3.91 -0.05 -20.39
C GLN A 30 -3.04 -1.19 -19.88
N TYR A 31 -3.43 -1.79 -18.77
CA TYR A 31 -2.68 -2.85 -18.08
C TYR A 31 -3.29 -4.24 -18.25
N GLY A 32 -4.41 -4.33 -18.94
CA GLY A 32 -4.97 -5.58 -19.43
C GLY A 32 -5.97 -6.28 -18.53
N TYR A 33 -6.21 -5.83 -17.33
CA TYR A 33 -7.26 -6.42 -16.47
C TYR A 33 -8.68 -6.16 -17.05
N PRO A 34 -9.60 -7.12 -17.02
CA PRO A 34 -9.44 -8.51 -16.58
C PRO A 34 -9.07 -9.52 -17.68
N THR A 35 -9.08 -9.14 -18.92
CA THR A 35 -9.02 -10.10 -20.04
C THR A 35 -7.79 -10.01 -20.93
N LEU A 36 -7.27 -8.81 -21.14
CA LEU A 36 -6.28 -8.58 -22.19
C LEU A 36 -4.89 -9.13 -21.82
N PHE A 37 -4.51 -9.09 -20.57
CA PHE A 37 -3.12 -9.40 -20.19
C PHE A 37 -2.73 -10.87 -20.44
N LYS A 38 -3.69 -11.77 -20.61
CA LYS A 38 -3.40 -13.16 -20.99
C LYS A 38 -3.38 -13.41 -22.50
N ARG A 39 -4.14 -12.62 -23.24
CA ARG A 39 -4.38 -12.89 -24.67
C ARG A 39 -3.67 -11.92 -25.58
N TYR A 40 -3.45 -10.70 -25.12
CA TYR A 40 -2.95 -9.59 -25.93
C TYR A 40 -1.83 -8.85 -25.19
N THR A 41 -0.86 -9.59 -24.70
CA THR A 41 0.24 -9.06 -23.88
C THR A 41 1.08 -7.98 -24.58
N SER A 42 1.09 -7.98 -25.92
CA SER A 42 1.76 -6.94 -26.72
C SER A 42 1.00 -5.61 -26.80
N GLU A 43 -0.25 -5.59 -26.37
CA GLU A 43 -1.14 -4.42 -26.44
C GLU A 43 -1.30 -3.71 -25.09
N ILE A 44 -0.62 -4.19 -24.07
CA ILE A 44 -0.71 -3.65 -22.70
C ILE A 44 0.64 -3.14 -22.22
N ILE A 45 0.57 -2.19 -21.29
CA ILE A 45 1.76 -1.76 -20.57
C ILE A 45 2.18 -2.88 -19.61
N PRO A 46 3.43 -3.34 -19.66
CA PRO A 46 3.88 -4.39 -18.76
C PRO A 46 3.86 -3.94 -17.30
N ALA A 47 3.57 -4.85 -16.39
CA ALA A 47 3.75 -4.62 -14.96
C ALA A 47 5.24 -4.48 -14.61
N LEU A 48 5.53 -3.83 -13.49
CA LEU A 48 6.89 -3.81 -12.94
C LEU A 48 7.31 -5.20 -12.48
N VAL A 49 6.36 -5.98 -11.99
CA VAL A 49 6.60 -7.38 -11.62
C VAL A 49 5.28 -8.15 -11.53
N ASP A 50 5.35 -9.42 -11.87
CA ASP A 50 4.38 -10.45 -11.50
C ASP A 50 4.80 -11.02 -10.15
N VAL A 51 3.97 -10.80 -9.12
CA VAL A 51 4.28 -11.21 -7.74
C VAL A 51 3.74 -12.59 -7.40
N GLY A 52 3.19 -13.29 -8.36
CA GLY A 52 2.63 -14.63 -8.18
C GLY A 52 1.19 -14.66 -7.68
N GLY A 53 0.77 -15.79 -7.20
CA GLY A 53 -0.56 -15.97 -6.62
C GLY A 53 -0.73 -15.23 -5.31
N GLY A 54 -1.96 -14.88 -4.98
CA GLY A 54 -2.30 -14.15 -3.77
C GLY A 54 -3.57 -13.33 -3.95
N SER A 55 -3.73 -12.29 -3.17
CA SER A 55 -4.84 -11.34 -3.27
C SER A 55 -4.37 -9.98 -2.79
N GLY A 56 -4.08 -9.08 -3.73
CA GLY A 56 -3.71 -7.70 -3.41
C GLY A 56 -4.85 -6.98 -2.69
N THR A 57 -4.52 -6.27 -1.63
CA THR A 57 -5.46 -5.49 -0.83
C THR A 57 -4.93 -4.07 -0.62
N GLY A 58 -4.96 -3.51 0.58
CA GLY A 58 -4.48 -2.16 0.82
C GLY A 58 -3.04 -1.91 0.41
N ALA A 59 -2.75 -0.68 0.02
CA ALA A 59 -1.41 -0.24 -0.34
C ALA A 59 -1.22 1.24 0.00
N MET A 60 0.01 1.63 0.30
CA MET A 60 0.36 3.03 0.51
C MET A 60 1.82 3.30 0.14
N TYR A 61 2.14 4.56 -0.11
CA TYR A 61 3.53 5.00 -0.09
C TYR A 61 3.91 5.34 1.35
N PHE A 62 4.79 4.55 1.92
CA PHE A 62 5.16 4.66 3.31
C PHE A 62 6.41 5.54 3.44
N ASP A 63 6.24 6.75 3.95
CA ASP A 63 7.33 7.73 4.10
C ASP A 63 7.29 8.40 5.48
N GLU A 64 7.67 7.63 6.49
CA GLU A 64 7.64 8.06 7.88
C GLU A 64 9.05 8.30 8.44
N PRO A 65 9.39 9.54 8.77
CA PRO A 65 10.75 9.91 9.18
C PRO A 65 11.21 9.27 10.50
N GLY A 66 10.29 8.80 11.33
CA GLY A 66 10.59 8.07 12.57
C GLY A 66 11.02 6.62 12.37
N TRP A 67 10.93 6.11 11.14
CA TRP A 67 11.29 4.73 10.80
C TRP A 67 12.74 4.63 10.32
N PRO A 68 13.39 3.45 10.50
CA PRO A 68 14.68 3.20 9.87
C PRO A 68 14.61 3.38 8.35
N LYS A 69 15.62 4.02 7.76
CA LYS A 69 15.66 4.39 6.33
C LYS A 69 15.38 3.23 5.37
N GLN A 70 15.68 2.01 5.79
CA GLN A 70 15.42 0.82 4.97
C GLN A 70 13.93 0.47 4.85
N PHE A 71 13.07 1.03 5.67
CA PHE A 71 11.63 0.72 5.69
C PHE A 71 10.74 1.90 5.30
N THR A 72 11.30 3.05 4.97
CA THR A 72 10.56 4.26 4.64
C THR A 72 10.95 4.80 3.27
N GLY A 73 10.13 5.67 2.68
CA GLY A 73 10.33 6.18 1.32
C GLY A 73 10.04 5.12 0.25
N VAL A 74 9.09 4.23 0.47
CA VAL A 74 8.81 3.07 -0.40
C VAL A 74 7.31 2.79 -0.53
N PRO A 75 6.85 2.32 -1.69
CA PRO A 75 5.55 1.69 -1.79
C PRO A 75 5.50 0.41 -0.96
N ILE A 76 4.42 0.22 -0.21
CA ILE A 76 4.11 -1.02 0.48
C ILE A 76 2.75 -1.54 0.02
N MET A 77 2.61 -2.86 -0.08
CA MET A 77 1.41 -3.52 -0.57
C MET A 77 1.05 -4.72 0.30
N CYS A 78 -0.20 -4.77 0.71
CA CYS A 78 -0.79 -5.89 1.42
C CYS A 78 -1.15 -7.03 0.46
N ASP A 79 -0.97 -8.25 0.92
CA ASP A 79 -1.45 -9.45 0.25
C ASP A 79 -2.21 -10.32 1.23
N TRP A 80 -3.52 -10.37 1.06
CA TRP A 80 -4.42 -11.13 1.90
C TRP A 80 -4.19 -12.64 1.76
N GLY A 81 -3.98 -13.11 0.53
CA GLY A 81 -3.82 -14.54 0.24
C GLY A 81 -2.56 -15.13 0.84
N ARG A 82 -1.45 -14.40 0.78
CA ARG A 82 -0.16 -14.82 1.34
C ARG A 82 0.03 -14.39 2.80
N GLY A 83 -0.80 -13.48 3.30
CA GLY A 83 -0.69 -12.93 4.66
C GLY A 83 0.60 -12.15 4.88
N HIS A 84 0.97 -11.31 3.91
CA HIS A 84 2.18 -10.50 3.97
C HIS A 84 1.90 -9.05 3.60
N LEU A 85 2.67 -8.16 4.21
CA LEU A 85 2.91 -6.81 3.74
C LEU A 85 4.29 -6.79 3.09
N PHE A 86 4.34 -6.39 1.84
CA PHE A 86 5.57 -6.30 1.04
C PHE A 86 6.03 -4.87 0.89
N ILE A 87 7.34 -4.67 0.86
CA ILE A 87 7.98 -3.45 0.37
C ILE A 87 8.30 -3.66 -1.11
N HIS A 88 8.04 -2.66 -1.94
CA HIS A 88 8.49 -2.61 -3.32
C HIS A 88 9.51 -1.48 -3.46
N ARG A 89 10.79 -1.82 -3.57
CA ARG A 89 11.84 -0.81 -3.82
C ARG A 89 11.85 -0.46 -5.29
N VAL A 90 11.35 0.70 -5.60
CA VAL A 90 11.31 1.22 -6.96
C VAL A 90 12.54 2.07 -7.26
N THR A 91 13.10 1.89 -8.45
CA THR A 91 14.21 2.69 -8.97
C THR A 91 13.81 3.21 -10.34
N PRO A 92 13.92 4.54 -10.61
CA PRO A 92 13.59 5.09 -11.91
C PRO A 92 14.34 4.40 -13.06
N ASP A 93 13.62 4.07 -14.13
CA ASP A 93 14.15 3.47 -15.35
C ASP A 93 13.43 4.03 -16.59
N GLY A 94 14.01 5.06 -17.17
CA GLY A 94 13.37 5.82 -18.25
C GLY A 94 12.02 6.41 -17.84
N PRO A 95 10.93 6.10 -18.54
CA PRO A 95 9.60 6.62 -18.23
C PRO A 95 8.88 5.81 -17.14
N THR A 96 9.50 4.81 -16.56
CA THR A 96 8.92 3.92 -15.57
C THR A 96 9.95 3.56 -14.48
N PHE A 97 9.82 2.41 -13.86
CA PHE A 97 10.67 1.95 -12.78
C PHE A 97 11.05 0.48 -12.95
N THR A 98 12.20 0.11 -12.44
CA THR A 98 12.46 -1.25 -11.97
C THR A 98 12.05 -1.38 -10.51
N GLN A 99 11.85 -2.59 -10.03
CA GLN A 99 11.49 -2.81 -8.64
C GLN A 99 12.15 -4.08 -8.07
N GLN A 100 12.30 -4.09 -6.75
CA GLN A 100 12.67 -5.25 -5.96
C GLN A 100 11.65 -5.43 -4.83
N GLN A 101 11.04 -6.62 -4.76
CA GLN A 101 10.10 -6.96 -3.68
C GLN A 101 10.85 -7.52 -2.48
N GLU A 102 10.45 -7.10 -1.30
CA GLU A 102 10.97 -7.60 -0.01
C GLU A 102 9.82 -7.93 0.94
N ASP A 103 9.97 -9.00 1.71
CA ASP A 103 9.07 -9.28 2.84
C ASP A 103 9.29 -8.23 3.93
N PHE A 104 8.19 -7.61 4.38
CA PHE A 104 8.25 -6.62 5.45
C PHE A 104 7.62 -7.15 6.73
N ILE A 105 6.35 -7.47 6.70
CA ILE A 105 5.60 -7.95 7.86
C ILE A 105 4.76 -9.15 7.45
N LYS A 106 4.86 -10.22 8.23
CA LYS A 106 3.97 -11.37 8.11
C LYS A 106 2.85 -11.24 9.13
N CYS A 107 1.63 -11.19 8.63
CA CYS A 107 0.43 -11.12 9.45
C CYS A 107 -0.69 -11.88 8.72
N GLY A 108 -1.56 -12.54 9.44
CA GLY A 108 -2.61 -13.32 8.80
C GLY A 108 -3.57 -12.43 7.99
N ARG A 109 -3.90 -12.81 6.78
CA ARG A 109 -4.94 -12.23 5.91
C ARG A 109 -5.08 -10.71 6.02
N ILE A 110 -4.03 -10.01 5.69
CA ILE A 110 -3.97 -8.55 5.74
C ILE A 110 -4.99 -7.96 4.76
N THR A 111 -5.82 -7.05 5.25
CA THR A 111 -6.84 -6.37 4.45
C THR A 111 -6.47 -4.95 4.08
N ASP A 112 -5.76 -4.27 4.96
CA ASP A 112 -5.39 -2.88 4.74
C ASP A 112 -4.21 -2.47 5.62
N VAL A 113 -3.60 -1.35 5.28
CA VAL A 113 -2.50 -0.74 6.00
C VAL A 113 -2.60 0.78 5.93
N ASP A 114 -2.38 1.43 7.04
CA ASP A 114 -2.32 2.89 7.11
C ASP A 114 -1.39 3.33 8.25
N CYS A 115 -0.99 4.59 8.26
CA CYS A 115 -0.22 5.15 9.35
C CYS A 115 -0.94 6.34 9.98
N ASP A 116 -0.78 6.49 11.29
CA ASP A 116 -1.25 7.69 11.95
C ASP A 116 -0.23 8.81 11.84
N GLY A 117 -0.70 10.00 12.12
CA GLY A 117 0.15 11.15 12.04
C GLY A 117 1.34 11.18 13.02
N SER A 118 1.55 10.18 13.86
CA SER A 118 2.77 10.00 14.66
C SER A 118 3.73 8.97 14.07
N GLY A 119 3.43 8.45 12.88
CA GLY A 119 4.24 7.46 12.19
C GLY A 119 4.06 6.03 12.70
N ARG A 120 2.98 5.74 13.42
CA ARG A 120 2.65 4.36 13.79
C ARG A 120 1.93 3.68 12.65
N LEU A 121 2.40 2.52 12.24
CA LEU A 121 1.77 1.73 11.21
C LEU A 121 0.66 0.87 11.83
N PHE A 122 -0.51 0.86 11.21
CA PHE A 122 -1.64 0.02 11.58
C PHE A 122 -1.94 -0.94 10.44
N ILE A 123 -2.18 -2.19 10.78
CA ILE A 123 -2.47 -3.26 9.83
C ILE A 123 -3.79 -3.90 10.22
N GLY A 124 -4.76 -3.83 9.34
CA GLY A 124 -6.00 -4.58 9.45
C GLY A 124 -5.79 -6.04 9.03
N SER A 125 -6.31 -6.97 9.80
CA SER A 125 -6.23 -8.39 9.52
C SER A 125 -7.59 -9.05 9.69
N TRP A 126 -7.93 -9.89 8.75
CA TRP A 126 -9.11 -10.75 8.85
C TRP A 126 -8.90 -11.95 9.80
N GLY A 127 -7.66 -12.14 10.29
CA GLY A 127 -7.30 -13.28 11.11
C GLY A 127 -7.08 -14.56 10.31
N LYS A 128 -7.44 -15.70 10.88
CA LYS A 128 -7.21 -17.04 10.28
C LYS A 128 -8.45 -17.63 9.62
N SER A 129 -9.63 -17.11 9.92
CA SER A 129 -10.91 -17.75 9.61
C SER A 129 -11.29 -17.79 8.12
N GLY A 130 -10.64 -16.98 7.31
CA GLY A 130 -10.93 -16.88 5.87
C GLY A 130 -12.39 -16.47 5.59
N PHE A 131 -12.94 -16.92 4.47
CA PHE A 131 -14.29 -16.56 4.03
C PHE A 131 -15.43 -17.15 4.88
N LYS A 132 -15.14 -18.08 5.74
CA LYS A 132 -16.18 -18.67 6.62
C LYS A 132 -16.58 -17.73 7.77
N GLY A 133 -15.89 -16.59 7.87
CA GLY A 133 -16.06 -15.69 9.00
C GLY A 133 -15.40 -16.23 10.28
N GLY A 134 -15.31 -15.38 11.27
CA GLY A 134 -14.72 -15.66 12.58
C GLY A 134 -14.67 -14.37 13.39
N ASP A 135 -14.20 -14.48 14.61
CA ASP A 135 -14.05 -13.38 15.59
C ASP A 135 -12.58 -13.04 15.86
N ASP A 136 -11.65 -13.54 15.03
CA ASP A 136 -10.22 -13.33 15.16
C ASP A 136 -9.65 -12.19 14.32
N GLY A 137 -10.52 -11.40 13.68
CA GLY A 137 -10.15 -10.15 13.00
C GLY A 137 -9.60 -9.13 14.00
N HIS A 138 -8.56 -8.42 13.62
CA HIS A 138 -7.91 -7.46 14.51
C HIS A 138 -7.17 -6.36 13.75
N ILE A 139 -6.82 -5.31 14.48
CA ILE A 139 -5.92 -4.27 14.03
C ILE A 139 -4.63 -4.37 14.84
N SER A 140 -3.52 -4.54 14.14
CA SER A 140 -2.18 -4.56 14.73
C SER A 140 -1.52 -3.21 14.58
N ARG A 141 -0.91 -2.71 15.65
CA ARG A 141 -0.05 -1.53 15.62
C ARG A 141 1.41 -1.97 15.55
N VAL A 142 2.14 -1.42 14.61
CA VAL A 142 3.56 -1.72 14.41
C VAL A 142 4.38 -0.44 14.52
N VAL A 143 5.48 -0.53 15.25
CA VAL A 143 6.45 0.54 15.40
C VAL A 143 7.86 -0.04 15.43
N PRO A 144 8.91 0.69 15.02
CA PRO A 144 10.28 0.25 15.17
C PRO A 144 10.64 -0.03 16.63
N LYS A 145 11.55 -0.99 16.87
CA LYS A 145 12.08 -1.23 18.21
C LYS A 145 12.77 0.03 18.74
N GLY A 146 12.38 0.46 19.92
CA GLY A 146 12.91 1.69 20.54
C GLY A 146 12.27 2.98 20.01
N TRP A 147 11.22 2.86 19.23
CA TRP A 147 10.45 4.00 18.71
C TRP A 147 10.00 4.92 19.85
N LYS A 148 10.19 6.24 19.65
CA LYS A 148 9.75 7.26 20.60
C LYS A 148 8.58 8.02 19.98
N TYR A 149 7.51 8.17 20.75
CA TYR A 149 6.36 8.96 20.35
C TYR A 149 6.80 10.38 19.95
N GLN A 150 6.56 10.73 18.70
CA GLN A 150 6.72 12.10 18.24
C GLN A 150 5.47 12.88 18.65
N LYS A 151 5.67 13.83 19.55
CA LYS A 151 4.58 14.72 19.95
C LYS A 151 4.30 15.67 18.79
N PHE A 152 3.09 15.64 18.26
CA PHE A 152 2.69 16.61 17.25
C PHE A 152 2.92 18.05 17.73
N PRO A 153 3.34 18.93 16.85
CA PRO A 153 3.22 20.36 17.12
C PRO A 153 1.75 20.63 17.48
N ASN A 154 1.54 21.42 18.50
CA ASN A 154 0.22 21.71 19.04
C ASN A 154 -0.73 22.17 17.90
N LEU A 155 -1.70 21.34 17.54
CA LEU A 155 -2.68 21.62 16.48
C LEU A 155 -3.37 22.97 16.61
N LYS A 156 -3.45 23.51 17.83
CA LYS A 156 -3.94 24.87 18.09
C LYS A 156 -3.14 25.99 17.41
N LYS A 157 -1.98 25.68 16.83
CA LYS A 157 -1.15 26.64 16.07
C LYS A 157 -1.24 26.45 14.54
N LEU A 158 -1.96 25.46 14.06
CA LEU A 158 -2.24 25.31 12.65
C LEU A 158 -3.24 26.40 12.24
N VAL A 159 -2.84 27.28 11.36
CA VAL A 159 -3.77 28.20 10.71
C VAL A 159 -4.54 27.39 9.68
N ILE A 160 -5.80 27.17 9.97
CA ILE A 160 -6.70 26.49 9.05
C ILE A 160 -7.34 27.55 8.20
N ASP A 161 -7.03 27.56 6.93
CA ASP A 161 -7.69 28.43 5.95
C ASP A 161 -9.04 27.80 5.59
N THR A 162 -10.06 28.18 6.36
CA THR A 162 -11.43 27.69 6.17
C THR A 162 -12.14 28.33 4.98
N GLU A 163 -11.56 29.33 4.33
CA GLU A 163 -12.20 29.99 3.20
C GLU A 163 -11.97 29.25 1.88
N THR A 164 -10.93 28.41 1.79
CA THR A 164 -10.51 27.84 0.52
C THR A 164 -10.74 26.34 0.38
N ASN A 165 -10.99 25.60 1.47
CA ASN A 165 -11.08 24.16 1.34
C ASN A 165 -11.90 23.50 2.48
N SER A 166 -12.95 22.77 2.12
CA SER A 166 -13.77 22.00 3.06
C SER A 166 -13.00 20.84 3.75
N LEU A 167 -11.85 20.45 3.21
CA LEU A 167 -10.96 19.48 3.84
C LEU A 167 -10.25 20.04 5.07
N ASP A 168 -9.99 21.35 5.09
CA ASP A 168 -9.34 22.01 6.23
C ASP A 168 -10.28 22.07 7.44
N ALA A 169 -11.59 22.15 7.22
CA ALA A 169 -12.57 22.06 8.29
C ALA A 169 -12.60 20.68 8.97
N HIS A 170 -12.39 19.62 8.22
CA HIS A 170 -12.32 18.25 8.76
C HIS A 170 -11.06 17.98 9.60
N GLN A 171 -9.97 18.66 9.30
CA GLN A 171 -8.74 18.56 10.09
C GLN A 171 -8.80 19.34 11.41
N ALA A 172 -9.74 20.27 11.53
CA ALA A 172 -9.92 21.04 12.76
C ALA A 172 -10.66 20.26 13.85
N ASP A 173 -11.42 19.24 13.47
CA ASP A 173 -12.24 18.44 14.39
C ASP A 173 -11.51 17.16 14.88
N LEU A 174 -10.26 16.94 14.45
CA LEU A 174 -9.37 15.86 14.88
C LEU A 174 -8.28 16.39 15.84
#